data_67b67ded7d4dfbc9386d5c62d430b6f3
#
_entry.id   67b67ded7d4dfbc9386d5c62d430b6f3
#
_cell.length_a   1.000
_cell.length_b   1.000
_cell.length_c   1.000
_cell.angle_alpha   90.00
_cell.angle_beta   90.00
_cell.angle_gamma   90.00
#
_symmetry.space_group_name_H-M   'P 1'
#
loop_
_entity.id
_entity.type
_entity.pdbx_description
1 polymer ?
#
loop_
_entity_poly.entity_id
_entity_poly.type
_entity_poly.pdbx_seq_one_letter_code
_entity_poly.pdbx_strand_id
1 'polypeptide(L)'
;MQNKNLKKYIRKLIFTFILILIVLSFFIHPVKNIEKTGNYDSIYNKDNKYGLYLSSFRAEIMGDYLNLNNIYSEAVSQNKRDFLGKSFIINAIQNNEKEAIIDAENEIKQNPSNIIPSIYLSYIDFKNGNYQKSLDRLNSIKNKSDTFIVKILKSWVLLALKKNDDALDLLETEINNPAFENIVLINLGIMAELSGDDEYAEELYEEALTTKLNLFDIETIANFYIKHNRKQKAIDVVSDYYKKSQGSISSLSLLESLQNNTYTPYYIDTPQKAMAKSLFDISTIIITVFPSSLDLYLMYLNMVLDLDSNLYMASLMKAEVYKKYNKVDEYKTIVKSIPETSYLNLINKVNYAQYLLTQPKSIDEALTLYDELIKSNPAILQLYINVGDYYKNDKKFNTAINYYTKGIEQEINNNTLNAELYFARAQIYDILKNKEMTEKDLEKSIVLNSKNPVVLNYYAYFLLLNNIDYEKAFKLSEQVIAYDPLNPYYLDTYGWAFFKLGKTDDALKMLEYAKAIQPKNSVIIDHLGDIYWSLGRKQEAKYEWKKALKNLDTTQNQDELNAIKLNNKINYGI
;
A
#
# COMPACT_ATOMS: atom_id res chain seq x y z
N MET A 1 -4.31 36.17 -17.24
CA MET A 1 -4.24 35.25 -16.06
C MET A 1 -4.14 33.75 -16.42
N GLN A 2 -4.72 33.27 -17.51
CA GLN A 2 -4.69 31.84 -17.91
C GLN A 2 -3.29 31.27 -18.23
N ASN A 3 -2.36 32.06 -18.73
CA ASN A 3 -1.04 31.58 -19.17
C ASN A 3 -0.03 31.30 -18.03
N LYS A 4 -0.23 31.86 -16.82
CA LYS A 4 0.63 31.58 -15.65
C LYS A 4 0.29 30.25 -15.00
N ASN A 5 -1.00 29.89 -14.96
CA ASN A 5 -1.46 28.62 -14.38
C ASN A 5 -1.07 27.43 -15.24
N LEU A 6 -1.14 27.57 -16.57
CA LEU A 6 -0.70 26.51 -17.51
C LEU A 6 0.80 26.21 -17.39
N LYS A 7 1.65 27.25 -17.26
CA LYS A 7 3.10 27.04 -17.04
C LYS A 7 3.42 26.40 -15.69
N LYS A 8 2.64 26.68 -14.65
CA LYS A 8 2.77 26.04 -13.33
C LYS A 8 2.34 24.56 -13.37
N TYR A 9 1.28 24.26 -14.14
CA TYR A 9 0.82 22.89 -14.37
C TYR A 9 1.82 22.05 -15.18
N ILE A 10 2.37 22.62 -16.25
CA ILE A 10 3.39 21.95 -17.09
C ILE A 10 4.68 21.72 -16.30
N ARG A 11 5.13 22.65 -15.44
CA ARG A 11 6.28 22.44 -14.56
C ARG A 11 6.04 21.34 -13.53
N LYS A 12 4.83 21.24 -12.94
CA LYS A 12 4.46 20.14 -12.05
C LYS A 12 4.47 18.79 -12.80
N LEU A 13 3.90 18.72 -14.01
CA LEU A 13 3.89 17.52 -14.83
C LEU A 13 5.32 17.06 -15.21
N ILE A 14 6.20 18.01 -15.60
CA ILE A 14 7.59 17.70 -15.95
C ILE A 14 8.36 17.22 -14.71
N PHE A 15 8.14 17.81 -13.53
CA PHE A 15 8.80 17.41 -12.30
C PHE A 15 8.35 16.01 -11.86
N THR A 16 7.04 15.71 -11.97
CA THR A 16 6.49 14.38 -11.70
C THR A 16 7.00 13.35 -12.70
N PHE A 17 7.14 13.72 -13.97
CA PHE A 17 7.63 12.83 -15.04
C PHE A 17 9.13 12.53 -14.89
N ILE A 18 9.92 13.50 -14.48
CA ILE A 18 11.35 13.30 -14.17
C ILE A 18 11.53 12.42 -12.94
N LEU A 19 10.69 12.60 -11.90
CA LEU A 19 10.70 11.73 -10.71
C LEU A 19 10.32 10.27 -11.08
N ILE A 20 9.34 10.09 -11.94
CA ILE A 20 8.92 8.76 -12.45
C ILE A 20 10.03 8.12 -13.30
N LEU A 21 10.75 8.88 -14.12
CA LEU A 21 11.86 8.37 -14.93
C LEU A 21 13.08 7.96 -14.08
N ILE A 22 13.34 8.68 -13.00
CA ILE A 22 14.40 8.31 -12.04
C ILE A 22 14.01 7.04 -11.28
N VAL A 23 12.74 6.88 -10.93
CA VAL A 23 12.22 5.66 -10.28
C VAL A 23 12.24 4.47 -11.24
N LEU A 24 11.88 4.66 -12.51
CA LEU A 24 11.88 3.59 -13.52
C LEU A 24 13.29 3.09 -13.90
N SER A 25 14.32 3.92 -13.76
CA SER A 25 15.72 3.49 -14.04
C SER A 25 16.26 2.48 -13.01
N PHE A 26 15.62 2.34 -11.85
CA PHE A 26 15.98 1.36 -10.81
C PHE A 26 15.19 0.04 -10.88
N PHE A 27 14.19 -0.08 -11.77
CA PHE A 27 13.24 -1.22 -11.77
C PHE A 27 13.42 -2.22 -12.92
N ILE A 28 14.50 -2.16 -13.71
CA ILE A 28 14.69 -3.13 -14.80
C ILE A 28 15.71 -4.20 -14.37
N HIS A 29 15.26 -5.15 -13.54
CA HIS A 29 15.74 -6.55 -13.58
C HIS A 29 14.70 -7.47 -12.92
N PRO A 30 14.14 -8.45 -13.63
CA PRO A 30 13.24 -9.43 -13.02
C PRO A 30 14.07 -10.41 -12.16
N VAL A 31 13.78 -10.41 -10.86
CA VAL A 31 14.32 -11.43 -9.95
C VAL A 31 13.60 -12.75 -10.24
N LYS A 32 14.30 -13.71 -10.86
CA LYS A 32 13.84 -15.09 -10.94
C LYS A 32 13.81 -15.68 -9.53
N ASN A 33 12.73 -16.40 -9.22
CA ASN A 33 12.62 -17.22 -8.01
C ASN A 33 13.84 -18.13 -7.87
N ILE A 34 14.63 -17.89 -6.83
CA ILE A 34 15.75 -18.78 -6.45
C ILE A 34 15.24 -19.67 -5.34
N GLU A 35 15.15 -20.97 -5.65
CA GLU A 35 14.79 -22.01 -4.69
C GLU A 35 15.76 -22.04 -3.50
N LYS A 36 15.18 -22.25 -2.31
CA LYS A 36 15.91 -22.45 -1.05
C LYS A 36 16.61 -23.82 -1.04
N THR A 37 17.82 -23.91 -1.51
CA THR A 37 18.70 -25.04 -1.14
C THR A 37 20.18 -24.66 -1.23
N GLY A 38 20.91 -24.82 -0.12
CA GLY A 38 22.36 -24.86 -0.13
C GLY A 38 23.04 -23.92 0.87
N ASN A 39 23.94 -24.51 1.64
CA ASN A 39 24.87 -23.82 2.53
C ASN A 39 25.86 -23.01 1.67
N TYR A 40 25.62 -21.72 1.50
CA TYR A 40 26.37 -20.85 0.57
C TYR A 40 27.46 -20.01 1.25
N ASP A 41 27.80 -20.29 2.51
CA ASP A 41 28.84 -19.56 3.25
C ASP A 41 30.25 -19.63 2.63
N SER A 42 30.46 -20.52 1.65
CA SER A 42 31.76 -20.71 1.00
C SER A 42 31.96 -19.95 -0.32
N ILE A 43 30.93 -19.31 -0.86
CA ILE A 43 30.99 -18.73 -2.23
C ILE A 43 31.41 -17.26 -2.22
N TYR A 44 31.20 -16.53 -1.13
CA TYR A 44 31.52 -15.11 -1.05
C TYR A 44 32.75 -14.86 -0.22
N ASN A 45 33.84 -14.45 -0.90
CA ASN A 45 35.03 -13.97 -0.21
C ASN A 45 34.69 -12.65 0.50
N LYS A 46 34.48 -12.73 1.83
CA LYS A 46 34.18 -11.59 2.71
C LYS A 46 35.33 -10.57 2.78
N ASP A 47 36.50 -10.92 2.32
CA ASP A 47 37.71 -10.09 2.40
C ASP A 47 37.69 -8.94 1.36
N ASN A 48 36.81 -8.99 0.37
CA ASN A 48 36.72 -7.92 -0.62
C ASN A 48 35.40 -7.15 -0.55
N LYS A 49 35.43 -5.88 -0.98
CA LYS A 49 34.31 -4.97 -0.94
C LYS A 49 33.08 -5.51 -1.71
N TYR A 50 33.28 -6.18 -2.84
CA TYR A 50 32.18 -6.72 -3.66
C TYR A 50 31.51 -7.93 -2.99
N GLY A 51 32.27 -8.80 -2.32
CA GLY A 51 31.73 -9.91 -1.55
C GLY A 51 30.84 -9.44 -0.41
N LEU A 52 31.26 -8.38 0.31
CA LEU A 52 30.47 -7.76 1.36
C LEU A 52 29.18 -7.12 0.82
N TYR A 53 29.23 -6.41 -0.33
CA TYR A 53 28.03 -5.86 -0.96
C TYR A 53 27.03 -6.95 -1.36
N LEU A 54 27.48 -8.03 -1.98
CA LEU A 54 26.60 -9.13 -2.39
C LEU A 54 25.97 -9.84 -1.18
N SER A 55 26.76 -10.07 -0.13
CA SER A 55 26.28 -10.69 1.11
C SER A 55 25.26 -9.77 1.82
N SER A 56 25.55 -8.47 1.91
CA SER A 56 24.63 -7.50 2.52
C SER A 56 23.34 -7.36 1.71
N PHE A 57 23.43 -7.26 0.39
CA PHE A 57 22.26 -7.17 -0.49
C PHE A 57 21.31 -8.37 -0.33
N ARG A 58 21.87 -9.57 -0.24
CA ARG A 58 21.08 -10.78 0.03
C ARG A 58 20.41 -10.73 1.40
N ALA A 59 21.16 -10.38 2.44
CA ALA A 59 20.64 -10.29 3.80
C ALA A 59 19.56 -9.18 3.92
N GLU A 60 19.74 -8.04 3.23
CA GLU A 60 18.73 -6.98 3.11
C GLU A 60 17.41 -7.51 2.51
N ILE A 61 17.47 -8.23 1.37
CA ILE A 61 16.27 -8.82 0.73
C ILE A 61 15.56 -9.80 1.67
N MET A 62 16.30 -10.52 2.49
CA MET A 62 15.75 -11.52 3.42
C MET A 62 15.33 -10.91 4.77
N GLY A 63 15.60 -9.63 5.01
CA GLY A 63 15.40 -9.00 6.32
C GLY A 63 16.21 -9.66 7.43
N ASP A 64 17.40 -10.20 7.10
CA ASP A 64 18.26 -10.91 8.03
C ASP A 64 19.19 -9.92 8.75
N TYR A 65 18.60 -9.17 9.67
CA TYR A 65 19.30 -8.10 10.39
C TYR A 65 20.47 -8.59 11.24
N LEU A 66 20.44 -9.83 11.72
CA LEU A 66 21.56 -10.38 12.49
C LEU A 66 22.81 -10.55 11.61
N ASN A 67 22.64 -11.15 10.42
CA ASN A 67 23.73 -11.27 9.47
C ASN A 67 24.17 -9.92 8.91
N LEU A 68 23.24 -9.00 8.65
CA LEU A 68 23.56 -7.62 8.25
C LEU A 68 24.44 -6.93 9.27
N ASN A 69 24.10 -7.02 10.56
CA ASN A 69 24.89 -6.42 11.62
C ASN A 69 26.30 -6.97 11.63
N ASN A 70 26.47 -8.29 11.55
CA ASN A 70 27.78 -8.93 11.50
C ASN A 70 28.60 -8.47 10.28
N ILE A 71 27.96 -8.42 9.08
CA ILE A 71 28.62 -7.99 7.84
C ILE A 71 29.06 -6.52 7.93
N TYR A 72 28.20 -5.64 8.44
CA TYR A 72 28.52 -4.21 8.51
C TYR A 72 29.51 -3.89 9.62
N SER A 73 29.41 -4.52 10.79
CA SER A 73 30.39 -4.37 11.87
C SER A 73 31.79 -4.82 11.43
N GLU A 74 31.88 -5.95 10.70
CA GLU A 74 33.13 -6.42 10.13
C GLU A 74 33.67 -5.44 9.07
N ALA A 75 32.80 -4.94 8.16
CA ALA A 75 33.20 -3.97 7.15
C ALA A 75 33.73 -2.67 7.76
N VAL A 76 33.07 -2.16 8.80
CA VAL A 76 33.48 -0.95 9.53
C VAL A 76 34.81 -1.18 10.26
N SER A 77 34.99 -2.35 10.91
CA SER A 77 36.26 -2.70 11.57
C SER A 77 37.43 -2.77 10.60
N GLN A 78 37.19 -3.14 9.34
CA GLN A 78 38.17 -3.14 8.26
C GLN A 78 38.35 -1.76 7.58
N ASN A 79 37.85 -0.68 8.17
CA ASN A 79 37.93 0.67 7.64
C ASN A 79 37.19 0.88 6.29
N LYS A 80 36.20 0.03 5.97
CA LYS A 80 35.36 0.15 4.77
C LYS A 80 34.22 1.14 5.05
N ARG A 81 34.55 2.39 5.01
CA ARG A 81 33.71 3.54 5.46
C ARG A 81 32.37 3.66 4.74
N ASP A 82 32.25 3.14 3.52
CA ASP A 82 30.99 3.18 2.74
C ASP A 82 29.83 2.40 3.40
N PHE A 83 30.12 1.56 4.38
CA PHE A 83 29.12 0.76 5.11
C PHE A 83 28.66 1.39 6.42
N LEU A 84 29.25 2.51 6.83
CA LEU A 84 29.01 3.09 8.14
C LEU A 84 27.55 3.54 8.33
N GLY A 85 26.98 4.23 7.33
CA GLY A 85 25.59 4.67 7.38
C GLY A 85 24.60 3.49 7.45
N LYS A 86 24.91 2.37 6.79
CA LYS A 86 24.11 1.15 6.87
C LYS A 86 24.27 0.44 8.23
N SER A 87 25.50 0.34 8.75
CA SER A 87 25.78 -0.20 10.08
C SER A 87 24.99 0.54 11.16
N PHE A 88 24.99 1.86 11.10
CA PHE A 88 24.21 2.70 11.99
C PHE A 88 22.71 2.33 11.98
N ILE A 89 22.08 2.27 10.80
CA ILE A 89 20.63 1.96 10.68
C ILE A 89 20.34 0.56 11.25
N ILE A 90 21.15 -0.44 10.93
CA ILE A 90 20.94 -1.82 11.41
C ILE A 90 21.12 -1.94 12.92
N ASN A 91 22.13 -1.27 13.51
CA ASN A 91 22.32 -1.21 14.95
C ASN A 91 21.12 -0.55 15.65
N ALA A 92 20.58 0.55 15.05
CA ALA A 92 19.39 1.21 15.55
C ALA A 92 18.13 0.31 15.47
N ILE A 93 17.94 -0.46 14.39
CA ILE A 93 16.85 -1.42 14.24
C ILE A 93 16.92 -2.54 15.29
N GLN A 94 18.12 -3.02 15.61
CA GLN A 94 18.34 -4.11 16.56
C GLN A 94 18.37 -3.65 18.03
N ASN A 95 18.13 -2.36 18.30
CA ASN A 95 18.24 -1.76 19.61
C ASN A 95 19.64 -1.83 20.24
N ASN A 96 20.68 -1.92 19.39
CA ASN A 96 22.08 -1.81 19.80
C ASN A 96 22.45 -0.33 19.96
N GLU A 97 21.79 0.37 20.89
CA GLU A 97 21.82 1.83 21.01
C GLU A 97 23.25 2.39 21.10
N LYS A 98 24.12 1.74 21.87
CA LYS A 98 25.51 2.18 22.06
C LYS A 98 26.30 2.19 20.74
N GLU A 99 26.22 1.11 20.00
CA GLU A 99 26.88 0.96 18.69
C GLU A 99 26.26 1.90 17.65
N ALA A 100 24.93 2.04 17.66
CA ALA A 100 24.23 2.96 16.78
C ALA A 100 24.64 4.43 17.02
N ILE A 101 24.84 4.85 18.28
CA ILE A 101 25.34 6.19 18.62
C ILE A 101 26.76 6.39 18.06
N ILE A 102 27.66 5.43 18.27
CA ILE A 102 29.06 5.50 17.79
C ILE A 102 29.09 5.59 16.25
N ASP A 103 28.34 4.74 15.58
CA ASP A 103 28.27 4.73 14.12
C ASP A 103 27.64 6.01 13.57
N ALA A 104 26.59 6.55 14.21
CA ALA A 104 25.96 7.80 13.84
C ALA A 104 26.92 8.99 13.97
N GLU A 105 27.67 9.10 15.08
CA GLU A 105 28.66 10.15 15.28
C GLU A 105 29.81 10.08 14.27
N ASN A 106 30.23 8.89 13.89
CA ASN A 106 31.24 8.69 12.86
C ASN A 106 30.71 9.01 11.47
N GLU A 107 29.45 8.66 11.15
CA GLU A 107 28.81 8.98 9.87
C GLU A 107 28.68 10.51 9.68
N ILE A 108 28.28 11.25 10.72
CA ILE A 108 28.22 12.72 10.66
C ILE A 108 29.57 13.34 10.30
N LYS A 109 30.67 12.81 10.87
CA LYS A 109 32.03 13.31 10.58
C LYS A 109 32.44 13.05 9.13
N GLN A 110 32.00 11.94 8.55
CA GLN A 110 32.37 11.52 7.20
C GLN A 110 31.44 12.08 6.13
N ASN A 111 30.14 12.16 6.43
CA ASN A 111 29.10 12.63 5.53
C ASN A 111 28.17 13.63 6.22
N PRO A 112 28.63 14.88 6.42
CA PRO A 112 27.85 15.92 7.11
C PRO A 112 26.54 16.30 6.40
N SER A 113 26.36 15.88 5.15
CA SER A 113 25.12 16.10 4.40
C SER A 113 24.02 15.09 4.72
N ASN A 114 24.37 13.96 5.34
CA ASN A 114 23.39 12.96 5.78
C ASN A 114 22.76 13.41 7.10
N ILE A 115 21.49 13.82 7.05
CA ILE A 115 20.77 14.35 8.22
C ILE A 115 20.26 13.25 9.17
N ILE A 116 20.12 12.01 8.67
CA ILE A 116 19.48 10.90 9.42
C ILE A 116 20.21 10.59 10.73
N PRO A 117 21.56 10.45 10.76
CA PRO A 117 22.27 10.24 12.02
C PRO A 117 22.10 11.38 13.03
N SER A 118 22.05 12.64 12.57
CA SER A 118 21.82 13.79 13.44
C SER A 118 20.41 13.78 14.05
N ILE A 119 19.40 13.37 13.27
CA ILE A 119 18.02 13.20 13.75
C ILE A 119 17.97 12.08 14.80
N TYR A 120 18.61 10.93 14.54
CA TYR A 120 18.68 9.83 15.50
C TYR A 120 19.34 10.25 16.81
N LEU A 121 20.48 10.92 16.76
CA LEU A 121 21.16 11.39 17.98
C LEU A 121 20.37 12.47 18.72
N SER A 122 19.63 13.32 17.99
CA SER A 122 18.70 14.28 18.58
C SER A 122 17.56 13.58 19.32
N TYR A 123 16.99 12.53 18.70
CA TYR A 123 15.98 11.68 19.34
C TYR A 123 16.52 11.02 20.62
N ILE A 124 17.74 10.46 20.59
CA ILE A 124 18.36 9.85 21.80
C ILE A 124 18.53 10.89 22.92
N ASP A 125 19.04 12.09 22.59
CA ASP A 125 19.17 13.17 23.58
C ASP A 125 17.80 13.61 24.10
N PHE A 126 16.77 13.70 23.25
CA PHE A 126 15.40 14.04 23.63
C PHE A 126 14.79 12.99 24.57
N LYS A 127 14.86 11.70 24.22
CA LYS A 127 14.40 10.58 25.03
C LYS A 127 14.98 10.60 26.45
N ASN A 128 16.25 10.97 26.56
CA ASN A 128 16.96 11.05 27.84
C ASN A 128 16.74 12.39 28.58
N GLY A 129 15.82 13.25 28.13
CA GLY A 129 15.52 14.55 28.75
C GLY A 129 16.56 15.64 28.50
N ASN A 130 17.56 15.40 27.66
CA ASN A 130 18.62 16.34 27.30
C ASN A 130 18.15 17.29 26.17
N TYR A 131 17.03 17.98 26.37
CA TYR A 131 16.35 18.74 25.31
C TYR A 131 17.23 19.82 24.67
N GLN A 132 18.06 20.54 25.46
CA GLN A 132 18.96 21.54 24.87
C GLN A 132 19.98 20.90 23.93
N LYS A 133 20.56 19.76 24.32
CA LYS A 133 21.51 19.04 23.48
C LYS A 133 20.84 18.47 22.22
N SER A 134 19.60 18.01 22.33
CA SER A 134 18.78 17.60 21.20
C SER A 134 18.59 18.75 20.20
N LEU A 135 18.26 19.97 20.69
CA LEU A 135 18.12 21.16 19.87
C LEU A 135 19.44 21.55 19.19
N ASP A 136 20.55 21.49 19.93
CA ASP A 136 21.88 21.83 19.39
C ASP A 136 22.28 20.89 18.25
N ARG A 137 21.94 19.59 18.34
CA ARG A 137 22.16 18.64 17.24
C ARG A 137 21.34 18.99 16.00
N LEU A 138 20.05 19.30 16.16
CA LEU A 138 19.21 19.72 15.02
C LEU A 138 19.68 21.03 14.42
N ASN A 139 20.20 21.97 15.24
CA ASN A 139 20.78 23.22 14.76
C ASN A 139 22.13 23.05 14.03
N SER A 140 22.84 21.97 14.31
CA SER A 140 24.12 21.65 13.64
C SER A 140 23.95 21.13 12.21
N ILE A 141 22.73 20.80 11.78
CA ILE A 141 22.43 20.34 10.43
C ILE A 141 22.62 21.52 9.45
N LYS A 142 23.70 21.47 8.66
CA LYS A 142 24.16 22.60 7.79
C LYS A 142 23.54 22.61 6.39
N ASN A 143 22.53 21.84 6.10
CA ASN A 143 21.90 21.90 4.78
C ASN A 143 21.13 23.22 4.59
N LYS A 144 21.33 23.85 3.43
CA LYS A 144 20.76 25.17 3.05
C LYS A 144 19.22 25.23 2.98
N SER A 145 18.53 24.13 3.20
CA SER A 145 17.10 24.08 3.38
C SER A 145 16.85 23.50 4.76
N ASP A 146 16.35 24.29 5.69
CA ASP A 146 15.63 23.78 6.84
C ASP A 146 14.55 22.85 6.29
N THR A 147 14.87 21.56 6.23
CA THR A 147 13.91 20.59 5.72
C THR A 147 12.73 20.59 6.67
N PHE A 148 11.52 20.44 6.15
CA PHE A 148 10.30 20.29 6.95
C PHE A 148 10.50 19.34 8.14
N ILE A 149 11.16 18.19 7.89
CA ILE A 149 11.49 17.20 8.93
C ILE A 149 12.28 17.79 10.10
N VAL A 150 13.26 18.63 9.82
CA VAL A 150 14.09 19.27 10.87
C VAL A 150 13.28 20.32 11.63
N LYS A 151 12.45 21.10 10.95
CA LYS A 151 11.62 22.13 11.58
C LYS A 151 10.60 21.52 12.54
N ILE A 152 9.86 20.49 12.11
CA ILE A 152 8.86 19.84 12.98
C ILE A 152 9.51 19.23 14.22
N LEU A 153 10.67 18.58 14.10
CA LEU A 153 11.37 18.03 15.26
C LEU A 153 11.90 19.13 16.19
N LYS A 154 12.45 20.25 15.63
CA LYS A 154 12.89 21.42 16.42
C LYS A 154 11.72 22.02 17.22
N SER A 155 10.54 22.16 16.60
CA SER A 155 9.37 22.71 17.27
C SER A 155 8.98 21.88 18.48
N TRP A 156 9.01 20.56 18.40
CA TRP A 156 8.75 19.69 19.54
C TRP A 156 9.81 19.76 20.63
N VAL A 157 11.08 19.92 20.25
CA VAL A 157 12.16 20.13 21.23
C VAL A 157 12.01 21.48 21.93
N LEU A 158 11.63 22.54 21.20
CA LEU A 158 11.35 23.87 21.77
C LEU A 158 10.17 23.80 22.76
N LEU A 159 9.10 23.10 22.42
CA LEU A 159 7.96 22.89 23.34
C LEU A 159 8.41 22.16 24.61
N ALA A 160 9.24 21.13 24.50
CA ALA A 160 9.79 20.40 25.65
C ALA A 160 10.69 21.29 26.52
N LEU A 161 11.31 22.31 25.94
CA LEU A 161 12.07 23.38 26.63
C LEU A 161 11.17 24.48 27.20
N LYS A 162 9.83 24.36 27.10
CA LYS A 162 8.83 25.36 27.50
C LYS A 162 8.95 26.70 26.75
N LYS A 163 9.40 26.64 25.50
CA LYS A 163 9.46 27.76 24.56
C LYS A 163 8.31 27.64 23.57
N ASN A 164 7.07 27.77 24.09
CA ASN A 164 5.86 27.48 23.34
C ASN A 164 5.69 28.38 22.11
N ASP A 165 5.89 29.69 22.27
CA ASP A 165 5.74 30.65 21.19
C ASP A 165 6.78 30.38 20.07
N ASP A 166 8.06 30.18 20.44
CA ASP A 166 9.12 29.83 19.48
C ASP A 166 8.78 28.51 18.72
N ALA A 167 8.11 27.56 19.38
CA ALA A 167 7.73 26.27 18.80
C ALA A 167 6.62 26.42 17.76
N LEU A 168 5.57 27.17 18.09
CA LEU A 168 4.45 27.46 17.20
C LEU A 168 4.91 28.28 16.01
N ASP A 169 5.57 29.44 16.25
CA ASP A 169 6.09 30.32 15.19
C ASP A 169 6.96 29.57 14.17
N LEU A 170 7.83 28.67 14.65
CA LEU A 170 8.70 27.90 13.76
C LEU A 170 7.88 26.97 12.84
N LEU A 171 6.87 26.28 13.35
CA LEU A 171 6.10 25.34 12.54
C LEU A 171 5.08 26.05 11.66
N GLU A 172 4.54 27.20 12.07
CA GLU A 172 3.63 28.02 11.27
C GLU A 172 4.28 28.50 9.96
N THR A 173 5.62 28.63 9.91
CA THR A 173 6.31 28.92 8.66
C THR A 173 6.06 27.91 7.55
N GLU A 174 5.59 26.71 7.89
CA GLU A 174 5.29 25.61 6.95
C GLU A 174 3.80 25.46 6.62
N ILE A 175 2.88 26.23 7.22
CA ILE A 175 1.43 26.08 7.05
C ILE A 175 0.97 26.22 5.59
N ASN A 176 1.65 27.05 4.81
CA ASN A 176 1.36 27.24 3.38
C ASN A 176 2.10 26.24 2.47
N ASN A 177 2.72 25.20 3.01
CA ASN A 177 3.41 24.19 2.24
C ASN A 177 2.42 23.07 1.85
N PRO A 178 1.89 23.04 0.62
CA PRO A 178 0.80 22.14 0.24
C PRO A 178 1.18 20.65 0.26
N ALA A 179 2.48 20.34 0.41
CA ALA A 179 2.95 18.97 0.49
C ALA A 179 2.79 18.38 1.91
N PHE A 180 2.75 19.24 2.94
CA PHE A 180 2.75 18.85 4.34
C PHE A 180 1.67 19.55 5.18
N GLU A 181 0.75 20.27 4.53
CA GLU A 181 -0.29 21.08 5.16
C GLU A 181 -1.05 20.30 6.24
N ASN A 182 -1.50 19.08 5.93
CA ASN A 182 -2.20 18.22 6.89
C ASN A 182 -1.35 17.88 8.12
N ILE A 183 -0.08 17.57 7.95
CA ILE A 183 0.84 17.23 9.04
C ILE A 183 1.10 18.48 9.90
N VAL A 184 1.30 19.63 9.27
CA VAL A 184 1.54 20.92 9.95
C VAL A 184 0.33 21.26 10.82
N LEU A 185 -0.86 21.28 10.26
CA LEU A 185 -2.09 21.64 10.98
C LEU A 185 -2.35 20.72 12.20
N ILE A 186 -2.19 19.41 12.04
CA ILE A 186 -2.35 18.46 13.15
C ILE A 186 -1.30 18.69 14.24
N ASN A 187 -0.03 18.90 13.87
CA ASN A 187 1.01 19.11 14.87
C ASN A 187 0.89 20.47 15.56
N LEU A 188 0.48 21.52 14.87
CA LEU A 188 0.16 22.82 15.46
C LEU A 188 -1.03 22.71 16.43
N GLY A 189 -2.09 22.01 16.05
CA GLY A 189 -3.24 21.75 16.91
C GLY A 189 -2.85 21.04 18.21
N ILE A 190 -2.00 20.01 18.14
CA ILE A 190 -1.47 19.33 19.33
C ILE A 190 -0.58 20.29 20.16
N MET A 191 0.25 21.15 19.52
CA MET A 191 1.08 22.13 20.23
C MET A 191 0.24 23.19 20.95
N ALA A 192 -0.80 23.71 20.31
CA ALA A 192 -1.75 24.64 20.90
C ALA A 192 -2.45 24.03 22.12
N GLU A 193 -2.94 22.78 21.97
CA GLU A 193 -3.57 22.02 23.05
C GLU A 193 -2.64 21.80 24.25
N LEU A 194 -1.36 21.44 24.00
CA LEU A 194 -0.36 21.27 25.05
C LEU A 194 0.09 22.61 25.69
N SER A 195 -0.08 23.71 24.97
CA SER A 195 0.17 25.07 25.46
C SER A 195 -1.01 25.66 26.22
N GLY A 196 -2.16 24.98 26.18
CA GLY A 196 -3.39 25.39 26.86
C GLY A 196 -4.27 26.35 26.07
N ASP A 197 -4.03 26.48 24.75
CA ASP A 197 -4.84 27.27 23.81
C ASP A 197 -5.80 26.33 23.04
N ASP A 198 -6.85 25.93 23.72
CA ASP A 198 -7.84 24.98 23.15
C ASP A 198 -8.68 25.62 22.03
N GLU A 199 -8.85 26.95 22.01
CA GLU A 199 -9.56 27.66 20.96
C GLU A 199 -8.77 27.63 19.65
N TYR A 200 -7.51 27.96 19.68
CA TYR A 200 -6.62 27.87 18.52
C TYR A 200 -6.41 26.44 18.07
N ALA A 201 -6.31 25.47 18.99
CA ALA A 201 -6.26 24.05 18.65
C ALA A 201 -7.49 23.60 17.84
N GLU A 202 -8.69 24.03 18.24
CA GLU A 202 -9.92 23.70 17.51
C GLU A 202 -9.93 24.29 16.10
N GLU A 203 -9.54 25.56 15.92
CA GLU A 203 -9.45 26.19 14.61
C GLU A 203 -8.53 25.40 13.66
N LEU A 204 -7.34 25.01 14.15
CA LEU A 204 -6.38 24.23 13.38
C LEU A 204 -6.91 22.84 13.02
N TYR A 205 -7.61 22.16 13.94
CA TYR A 205 -8.21 20.86 13.68
C TYR A 205 -9.38 20.95 12.68
N GLU A 206 -10.19 22.01 12.73
CA GLU A 206 -11.26 22.23 11.75
C GLU A 206 -10.68 22.50 10.34
N GLU A 207 -9.61 23.26 10.25
CA GLU A 207 -8.89 23.47 9.00
C GLU A 207 -8.29 22.16 8.48
N ALA A 208 -7.66 21.36 9.36
CA ALA A 208 -7.10 20.04 9.01
C ALA A 208 -8.15 19.10 8.41
N LEU A 209 -9.39 19.11 8.90
CA LEU A 209 -10.50 18.29 8.37
C LEU A 209 -10.85 18.59 6.90
N THR A 210 -10.42 19.75 6.37
CA THR A 210 -10.58 20.09 4.95
C THR A 210 -9.50 19.46 4.06
N THR A 211 -8.44 18.91 4.65
CA THR A 211 -7.31 18.28 3.98
C THR A 211 -7.46 16.75 3.91
N LYS A 212 -6.45 16.07 3.37
CA LYS A 212 -6.42 14.60 3.34
C LYS A 212 -5.74 14.06 4.59
N LEU A 213 -6.53 13.59 5.55
CA LEU A 213 -6.05 13.01 6.81
C LEU A 213 -5.99 11.48 6.76
N ASN A 214 -5.12 10.91 7.59
CA ASN A 214 -5.11 9.46 7.89
C ASN A 214 -5.97 9.17 9.13
N LEU A 215 -6.19 7.88 9.44
CA LEU A 215 -7.03 7.47 10.58
C LEU A 215 -6.48 7.96 11.93
N PHE A 216 -5.16 8.02 12.10
CA PHE A 216 -4.56 8.46 13.36
C PHE A 216 -4.73 9.98 13.56
N ASP A 217 -4.70 10.77 12.50
CA ASP A 217 -5.02 12.21 12.55
C ASP A 217 -6.50 12.41 12.94
N ILE A 218 -7.40 11.63 12.35
CA ILE A 218 -8.84 11.63 12.70
C ILE A 218 -9.08 11.23 14.15
N GLU A 219 -8.38 10.19 14.62
CA GLU A 219 -8.42 9.79 16.04
C GLU A 219 -7.93 10.91 16.96
N THR A 220 -6.86 11.61 16.58
CA THR A 220 -6.32 12.75 17.33
C THR A 220 -7.36 13.85 17.48
N ILE A 221 -8.02 14.24 16.39
CA ILE A 221 -9.10 15.25 16.41
C ILE A 221 -10.32 14.76 17.24
N ALA A 222 -10.71 13.50 17.06
CA ALA A 222 -11.81 12.93 17.83
C ALA A 222 -11.50 12.94 19.35
N ASN A 223 -10.27 12.62 19.75
CA ASN A 223 -9.81 12.66 21.13
C ASN A 223 -9.84 14.08 21.73
N PHE A 224 -9.50 15.10 20.94
CA PHE A 224 -9.69 16.49 21.34
C PHE A 224 -11.15 16.78 21.71
N TYR A 225 -12.12 16.40 20.87
CA TYR A 225 -13.53 16.61 21.16
C TYR A 225 -14.03 15.77 22.36
N ILE A 226 -13.52 14.56 22.55
CA ILE A 226 -13.85 13.73 23.72
C ILE A 226 -13.36 14.38 25.01
N LYS A 227 -12.13 14.88 25.03
CA LYS A 227 -11.51 15.59 26.17
C LYS A 227 -12.35 16.80 26.59
N HIS A 228 -12.97 17.48 25.63
CA HIS A 228 -13.84 18.63 25.85
C HIS A 228 -15.34 18.28 26.02
N ASN A 229 -15.68 17.02 26.31
CA ASN A 229 -17.06 16.52 26.52
C ASN A 229 -17.97 16.69 25.27
N ARG A 230 -17.40 16.76 24.08
CA ARG A 230 -18.12 16.91 22.79
C ARG A 230 -18.13 15.60 21.99
N LYS A 231 -18.57 14.50 22.66
CA LYS A 231 -18.53 13.14 22.10
C LYS A 231 -19.26 13.04 20.75
N GLN A 232 -20.40 13.72 20.60
CA GLN A 232 -21.15 13.66 19.33
C GLN A 232 -20.30 14.21 18.16
N LYS A 233 -19.58 15.32 18.36
CA LYS A 233 -18.68 15.87 17.34
C LYS A 233 -17.54 14.90 16.98
N ALA A 234 -17.00 14.18 17.95
CA ALA A 234 -16.03 13.11 17.71
C ALA A 234 -16.62 11.99 16.83
N ILE A 235 -17.85 11.55 17.12
CA ILE A 235 -18.55 10.53 16.33
C ILE A 235 -18.78 11.04 14.89
N ASP A 236 -19.20 12.31 14.72
CA ASP A 236 -19.44 12.90 13.42
C ASP A 236 -18.16 12.93 12.56
N VAL A 237 -17.03 13.36 13.12
CA VAL A 237 -15.72 13.38 12.46
C VAL A 237 -15.31 11.97 11.99
N VAL A 238 -15.41 10.97 12.87
CA VAL A 238 -15.06 9.59 12.53
C VAL A 238 -16.04 8.99 11.52
N SER A 239 -17.34 9.31 11.63
CA SER A 239 -18.37 8.85 10.67
C SER A 239 -18.12 9.39 9.26
N ASP A 240 -17.74 10.65 9.14
CA ASP A 240 -17.42 11.25 7.85
C ASP A 240 -16.15 10.65 7.23
N TYR A 241 -15.15 10.38 8.04
CA TYR A 241 -13.96 9.66 7.59
C TYR A 241 -14.30 8.22 7.16
N TYR A 242 -15.12 7.50 7.92
CA TYR A 242 -15.58 6.15 7.57
C TYR A 242 -16.24 6.11 6.19
N LYS A 243 -17.14 7.07 5.90
CA LYS A 243 -17.77 7.19 4.59
C LYS A 243 -16.75 7.47 3.48
N LYS A 244 -15.81 8.39 3.70
CA LYS A 244 -14.75 8.76 2.74
C LYS A 244 -13.73 7.64 2.52
N SER A 245 -13.45 6.84 3.54
CA SER A 245 -12.52 5.69 3.49
C SER A 245 -13.13 4.41 2.92
N GLN A 246 -14.32 4.50 2.32
CA GLN A 246 -15.07 3.37 1.75
C GLN A 246 -15.33 2.24 2.75
N GLY A 247 -15.45 2.56 4.02
CA GLY A 247 -15.83 1.60 5.06
C GLY A 247 -14.69 0.70 5.52
N SER A 248 -13.49 1.22 5.68
CA SER A 248 -12.36 0.42 6.19
C SER A 248 -12.66 -0.19 7.57
N ILE A 249 -12.18 -1.40 7.82
CA ILE A 249 -12.40 -2.12 9.10
C ILE A 249 -11.93 -1.29 10.30
N SER A 250 -10.77 -0.64 10.20
CA SER A 250 -10.23 0.17 11.30
C SER A 250 -11.08 1.40 11.61
N SER A 251 -11.60 2.10 10.58
CA SER A 251 -12.49 3.24 10.81
C SER A 251 -13.87 2.81 11.32
N LEU A 252 -14.39 1.66 10.87
CA LEU A 252 -15.60 1.07 11.40
C LEU A 252 -15.45 0.73 12.89
N SER A 253 -14.37 0.03 13.24
CA SER A 253 -14.09 -0.38 14.61
C SER A 253 -13.93 0.82 15.56
N LEU A 254 -13.28 1.90 15.12
CA LEU A 254 -13.20 3.14 15.87
C LEU A 254 -14.59 3.77 16.07
N LEU A 255 -15.38 3.86 14.98
CA LEU A 255 -16.74 4.43 15.03
C LEU A 255 -17.64 3.66 16.00
N GLU A 256 -17.68 2.33 15.88
CA GLU A 256 -18.48 1.46 16.74
C GLU A 256 -18.05 1.54 18.20
N SER A 257 -16.74 1.59 18.47
CA SER A 257 -16.22 1.72 19.84
C SER A 257 -16.63 3.04 20.49
N LEU A 258 -16.67 4.13 19.71
CA LEU A 258 -17.17 5.43 20.18
C LEU A 258 -18.68 5.41 20.46
N GLN A 259 -19.47 4.82 19.55
CA GLN A 259 -20.93 4.72 19.68
C GLN A 259 -21.33 3.86 20.88
N ASN A 260 -20.63 2.74 21.08
CA ASN A 260 -20.92 1.76 22.15
C ASN A 260 -20.28 2.09 23.50
N ASN A 261 -19.58 3.22 23.65
CA ASN A 261 -18.85 3.62 24.87
C ASN A 261 -17.76 2.62 25.31
N THR A 262 -17.17 1.90 24.37
CA THR A 262 -16.05 0.96 24.65
C THR A 262 -14.70 1.53 24.26
N TYR A 263 -14.68 2.70 23.62
CA TYR A 263 -13.47 3.37 23.21
C TYR A 263 -12.67 3.90 24.40
N THR A 264 -11.37 3.60 24.40
CA THR A 264 -10.41 4.18 25.34
C THR A 264 -9.58 5.22 24.60
N PRO A 265 -9.74 6.53 24.92
CA PRO A 265 -9.02 7.58 24.21
C PRO A 265 -7.51 7.48 24.41
N TYR A 266 -6.76 7.69 23.33
CA TYR A 266 -5.33 7.87 23.35
C TYR A 266 -5.01 9.36 23.25
N TYR A 267 -4.60 9.98 24.37
CA TYR A 267 -4.24 11.39 24.40
C TYR A 267 -2.75 11.61 24.16
N ILE A 268 -2.44 12.58 23.31
CA ILE A 268 -1.07 13.09 23.12
C ILE A 268 -0.89 14.24 24.12
N ASP A 269 -0.56 13.89 25.36
CA ASP A 269 -0.57 14.77 26.53
C ASP A 269 0.84 15.13 27.04
N THR A 270 1.88 14.68 26.34
CA THR A 270 3.26 14.95 26.70
C THR A 270 4.11 15.24 25.45
N PRO A 271 5.20 16.03 25.59
CA PRO A 271 6.15 16.24 24.48
C PRO A 271 6.74 14.95 23.92
N GLN A 272 6.88 13.89 24.72
CA GLN A 272 7.37 12.58 24.28
C GLN A 272 6.39 11.92 23.32
N LYS A 273 5.09 11.86 23.67
CA LYS A 273 4.07 11.32 22.79
C LYS A 273 3.91 12.13 21.51
N ALA A 274 4.02 13.46 21.62
CA ALA A 274 3.96 14.34 20.48
C ALA A 274 5.18 14.17 19.53
N MET A 275 6.37 14.00 20.09
CA MET A 275 7.56 13.63 19.31
C MET A 275 7.39 12.24 18.64
N ALA A 276 6.79 11.26 19.34
CA ALA A 276 6.47 9.97 18.77
C ALA A 276 5.49 10.11 17.57
N LYS A 277 4.43 10.93 17.70
CA LYS A 277 3.51 11.25 16.59
C LYS A 277 4.24 11.84 15.39
N SER A 278 5.12 12.80 15.62
CA SER A 278 5.87 13.44 14.53
C SER A 278 6.85 12.48 13.84
N LEU A 279 7.52 11.63 14.59
CA LEU A 279 8.37 10.58 14.02
C LEU A 279 7.55 9.55 13.23
N PHE A 280 6.31 9.27 13.67
CA PHE A 280 5.37 8.44 12.93
C PHE A 280 4.98 9.10 11.60
N ASP A 281 4.65 10.40 11.58
CA ASP A 281 4.36 11.15 10.36
C ASP A 281 5.55 11.13 9.39
N ILE A 282 6.76 11.37 9.89
CA ILE A 282 7.99 11.28 9.10
C ILE A 282 8.15 9.87 8.52
N SER A 283 7.87 8.83 9.31
CA SER A 283 7.93 7.44 8.83
C SER A 283 6.97 7.19 7.67
N THR A 284 5.75 7.75 7.73
CA THR A 284 4.77 7.63 6.65
C THR A 284 5.18 8.36 5.38
N ILE A 285 5.86 9.51 5.52
CA ILE A 285 6.48 10.20 4.38
C ILE A 285 7.57 9.33 3.75
N ILE A 286 8.45 8.75 4.57
CA ILE A 286 9.55 7.90 4.10
C ILE A 286 9.02 6.73 3.27
N ILE A 287 8.06 5.97 3.78
CA ILE A 287 7.54 4.78 3.07
C ILE A 287 6.73 5.16 1.83
N THR A 288 6.11 6.33 1.81
CA THR A 288 5.36 6.83 0.66
C THR A 288 6.28 7.29 -0.47
N VAL A 289 7.34 8.03 -0.13
CA VAL A 289 8.28 8.60 -1.10
C VAL A 289 9.34 7.56 -1.52
N PHE A 290 9.77 6.72 -0.60
CA PHE A 290 10.81 5.71 -0.77
C PHE A 290 10.31 4.31 -0.35
N PRO A 291 9.39 3.67 -1.11
CA PRO A 291 8.78 2.39 -0.73
C PRO A 291 9.76 1.22 -0.53
N SER A 292 10.96 1.34 -1.07
CA SER A 292 12.04 0.33 -0.91
C SER A 292 12.88 0.53 0.35
N SER A 293 12.75 1.66 1.06
CA SER A 293 13.59 2.00 2.22
C SER A 293 12.97 1.44 3.51
N LEU A 294 12.68 0.11 3.52
CA LEU A 294 12.01 -0.55 4.65
C LEU A 294 12.86 -0.50 5.94
N ASP A 295 14.18 -0.54 5.83
CA ASP A 295 15.08 -0.49 6.99
C ASP A 295 14.99 0.88 7.67
N LEU A 296 15.05 1.96 6.88
CA LEU A 296 14.89 3.31 7.42
C LEU A 296 13.50 3.49 8.04
N TYR A 297 12.46 3.00 7.38
CA TYR A 297 11.10 3.01 7.91
C TYR A 297 11.00 2.27 9.25
N LEU A 298 11.58 1.07 9.34
CA LEU A 298 11.58 0.26 10.55
C LEU A 298 12.36 0.95 11.70
N MET A 299 13.48 1.60 11.39
CA MET A 299 14.23 2.39 12.39
C MET A 299 13.35 3.50 12.99
N TYR A 300 12.64 4.26 12.15
CA TYR A 300 11.73 5.31 12.65
C TYR A 300 10.58 4.73 13.47
N LEU A 301 9.97 3.62 13.05
CA LEU A 301 8.93 2.94 13.84
C LEU A 301 9.46 2.46 15.21
N ASN A 302 10.71 2.01 15.27
CA ASN A 302 11.34 1.66 16.54
C ASN A 302 11.51 2.89 17.45
N MET A 303 11.97 4.03 16.89
CA MET A 303 12.06 5.30 17.65
C MET A 303 10.70 5.74 18.18
N VAL A 304 9.64 5.61 17.38
CA VAL A 304 8.25 5.88 17.78
C VAL A 304 7.85 5.04 18.98
N LEU A 305 7.99 3.71 18.87
CA LEU A 305 7.56 2.76 19.89
C LEU A 305 8.42 2.79 21.16
N ASP A 306 9.65 3.27 21.06
CA ASP A 306 10.51 3.50 22.20
C ASP A 306 10.13 4.76 22.99
N LEU A 307 9.62 5.80 22.31
CA LEU A 307 9.04 6.98 22.97
C LEU A 307 7.64 6.71 23.52
N ASP A 308 6.84 5.95 22.81
CA ASP A 308 5.49 5.57 23.21
C ASP A 308 5.09 4.19 22.69
N SER A 309 5.19 3.19 23.54
CA SER A 309 4.82 1.80 23.24
C SER A 309 3.30 1.59 23.01
N ASN A 310 2.47 2.56 23.40
CA ASN A 310 1.02 2.50 23.24
C ASN A 310 0.54 3.09 21.89
N LEU A 311 1.44 3.59 21.06
CA LEU A 311 1.09 4.02 19.71
C LEU A 311 0.91 2.79 18.80
N TYR A 312 -0.21 2.05 19.01
CA TYR A 312 -0.48 0.76 18.33
C TYR A 312 -0.57 0.86 16.82
N MET A 313 -0.86 2.05 16.26
CA MET A 313 -0.79 2.25 14.82
C MET A 313 0.63 2.01 14.29
N ALA A 314 1.66 2.46 15.01
CA ALA A 314 3.05 2.18 14.65
C ALA A 314 3.38 0.68 14.77
N SER A 315 2.82 -0.01 15.76
CA SER A 315 2.94 -1.47 15.88
C SER A 315 2.35 -2.19 14.67
N LEU A 316 1.16 -1.79 14.19
CA LEU A 316 0.56 -2.35 12.98
C LEU A 316 1.44 -2.11 11.74
N MET A 317 1.99 -0.91 11.59
CA MET A 317 2.89 -0.61 10.46
C MET A 317 4.18 -1.44 10.52
N LYS A 318 4.72 -1.65 11.72
CA LYS A 318 5.87 -2.52 11.95
C LYS A 318 5.57 -3.98 11.60
N ALA A 319 4.37 -4.46 11.93
CA ALA A 319 3.90 -5.79 11.53
C ALA A 319 3.90 -5.98 10.01
N GLU A 320 3.46 -4.98 9.25
CA GLU A 320 3.49 -5.04 7.78
C GLU A 320 4.92 -5.11 7.20
N VAL A 321 5.91 -4.51 7.87
CA VAL A 321 7.33 -4.69 7.49
C VAL A 321 7.77 -6.13 7.73
N TYR A 322 7.45 -6.71 8.88
CA TYR A 322 7.79 -8.10 9.18
C TYR A 322 7.09 -9.10 8.25
N LYS A 323 5.87 -8.80 7.83
CA LYS A 323 5.17 -9.57 6.78
C LYS A 323 5.95 -9.57 5.47
N LYS A 324 6.44 -8.41 5.01
CA LYS A 324 7.26 -8.31 3.78
C LYS A 324 8.55 -9.12 3.87
N TYR A 325 9.17 -9.19 5.05
CA TYR A 325 10.37 -10.00 5.30
C TYR A 325 10.07 -11.46 5.67
N ASN A 326 8.78 -11.87 5.65
CA ASN A 326 8.32 -13.20 6.04
C ASN A 326 8.77 -13.63 7.46
N LYS A 327 8.75 -12.68 8.40
CA LYS A 327 9.11 -12.84 9.81
C LYS A 327 7.87 -13.18 10.64
N VAL A 328 7.46 -14.45 10.63
CA VAL A 328 6.19 -14.91 11.24
C VAL A 328 6.18 -14.71 12.75
N ASP A 329 7.27 -15.04 13.44
CA ASP A 329 7.32 -14.98 14.91
C ASP A 329 7.33 -13.54 15.42
N GLU A 330 8.05 -12.65 14.74
CA GLU A 330 8.07 -11.22 15.05
C GLU A 330 6.69 -10.60 14.78
N TYR A 331 6.02 -10.98 13.69
CA TYR A 331 4.65 -10.56 13.42
C TYR A 331 3.70 -11.01 14.53
N LYS A 332 3.77 -12.30 14.91
CA LYS A 332 2.94 -12.89 15.98
C LYS A 332 3.15 -12.18 17.33
N THR A 333 4.37 -11.74 17.60
CA THR A 333 4.68 -10.97 18.83
C THR A 333 3.96 -9.62 18.84
N ILE A 334 3.94 -8.90 17.71
CA ILE A 334 3.21 -7.64 17.59
C ILE A 334 1.70 -7.86 17.73
N VAL A 335 1.15 -8.89 17.07
CA VAL A 335 -0.29 -9.20 17.18
C VAL A 335 -0.72 -9.30 18.63
N LYS A 336 0.09 -9.96 19.47
CA LYS A 336 -0.18 -10.14 20.90
C LYS A 336 0.02 -8.88 21.74
N SER A 337 0.78 -7.90 21.26
CA SER A 337 1.06 -6.66 21.99
C SER A 337 -0.08 -5.64 21.94
N ILE A 338 -1.00 -5.76 20.96
CA ILE A 338 -2.15 -4.87 20.82
C ILE A 338 -3.29 -5.38 21.72
N PRO A 339 -3.74 -4.60 22.70
CA PRO A 339 -4.78 -5.03 23.64
C PRO A 339 -6.10 -5.35 22.95
N GLU A 340 -6.84 -6.32 23.53
CA GLU A 340 -8.19 -6.67 23.07
C GLU A 340 -9.17 -5.48 23.12
N THR A 341 -8.94 -4.54 24.02
CA THR A 341 -9.76 -3.33 24.18
C THR A 341 -9.45 -2.25 23.15
N SER A 342 -8.35 -2.38 22.38
CA SER A 342 -8.02 -1.44 21.32
C SER A 342 -8.92 -1.65 20.12
N TYR A 343 -9.46 -0.58 19.55
CA TYR A 343 -10.21 -0.62 18.29
C TYR A 343 -9.36 -1.16 17.12
N LEU A 344 -8.04 -1.10 17.23
CA LEU A 344 -7.11 -1.66 16.25
C LEU A 344 -6.93 -3.17 16.35
N ASN A 345 -7.42 -3.80 17.44
CA ASN A 345 -7.25 -5.25 17.63
C ASN A 345 -7.94 -6.07 16.54
N LEU A 346 -9.12 -5.64 16.10
CA LEU A 346 -9.85 -6.33 15.05
C LEU A 346 -9.07 -6.36 13.73
N ILE A 347 -8.61 -5.21 13.23
CA ILE A 347 -7.82 -5.15 11.99
C ILE A 347 -6.48 -5.87 12.13
N ASN A 348 -5.88 -5.81 13.31
CA ASN A 348 -4.67 -6.56 13.64
C ASN A 348 -4.87 -8.08 13.46
N LYS A 349 -5.94 -8.63 14.02
CA LYS A 349 -6.30 -10.06 13.86
C LYS A 349 -6.63 -10.41 12.41
N VAL A 350 -7.36 -9.55 11.69
CA VAL A 350 -7.68 -9.77 10.27
C VAL A 350 -6.43 -9.80 9.41
N ASN A 351 -5.52 -8.84 9.57
CA ASN A 351 -4.27 -8.79 8.84
C ASN A 351 -3.38 -10.00 9.14
N TYR A 352 -3.35 -10.43 10.41
CA TYR A 352 -2.61 -11.63 10.81
C TYR A 352 -3.20 -12.89 10.19
N ALA A 353 -4.51 -13.08 10.26
CA ALA A 353 -5.20 -14.21 9.63
C ALA A 353 -4.92 -14.25 8.10
N GLN A 354 -5.00 -13.09 7.43
CA GLN A 354 -4.67 -12.99 6.00
C GLN A 354 -3.20 -13.36 5.72
N TYR A 355 -2.27 -12.93 6.56
CA TYR A 355 -0.87 -13.32 6.43
C TYR A 355 -0.68 -14.82 6.61
N LEU A 356 -1.32 -15.44 7.60
CA LEU A 356 -1.24 -16.88 7.85
C LEU A 356 -1.75 -17.70 6.65
N LEU A 357 -2.76 -17.22 5.88
CA LEU A 357 -3.20 -17.87 4.65
C LEU A 357 -2.10 -17.98 3.58
N THR A 358 -1.08 -17.12 3.64
CA THR A 358 0.07 -17.19 2.74
C THR A 358 1.16 -18.16 3.23
N GLN A 359 1.00 -18.71 4.44
CA GLN A 359 1.98 -19.59 5.08
C GLN A 359 1.46 -21.05 5.07
N PRO A 360 2.02 -21.96 4.23
CA PRO A 360 1.44 -23.31 4.05
C PRO A 360 1.27 -24.12 5.34
N LYS A 361 2.11 -23.85 6.36
CA LYS A 361 2.07 -24.57 7.65
C LYS A 361 1.05 -23.98 8.65
N SER A 362 0.45 -22.83 8.35
CA SER A 362 -0.41 -22.07 9.27
C SER A 362 -1.83 -21.85 8.72
N ILE A 363 -2.19 -22.57 7.65
CA ILE A 363 -3.50 -22.40 7.00
C ILE A 363 -4.63 -22.77 7.97
N ASP A 364 -4.51 -23.86 8.72
CA ASP A 364 -5.54 -24.28 9.67
C ASP A 364 -5.70 -23.26 10.81
N GLU A 365 -4.60 -22.68 11.31
CA GLU A 365 -4.63 -21.57 12.29
C GLU A 365 -5.34 -20.36 11.70
N ALA A 366 -5.07 -20.02 10.44
CA ALA A 366 -5.71 -18.90 9.74
C ALA A 366 -7.22 -19.10 9.61
N LEU A 367 -7.65 -20.26 9.13
CA LEU A 367 -9.08 -20.57 8.93
C LEU A 367 -9.84 -20.59 10.25
N THR A 368 -9.24 -21.17 11.31
CA THR A 368 -9.81 -21.12 12.67
C THR A 368 -10.01 -19.68 13.14
N LEU A 369 -9.00 -18.83 12.96
CA LEU A 369 -9.09 -17.42 13.35
C LEU A 369 -10.15 -16.68 12.52
N TYR A 370 -10.29 -16.96 11.21
CA TYR A 370 -11.36 -16.38 10.41
C TYR A 370 -12.75 -16.82 10.86
N ASP A 371 -12.93 -18.09 11.23
CA ASP A 371 -14.23 -18.58 11.75
C ASP A 371 -14.60 -17.86 13.06
N GLU A 372 -13.64 -17.64 13.96
CA GLU A 372 -13.84 -16.86 15.18
C GLU A 372 -14.20 -15.39 14.87
N LEU A 373 -13.47 -14.77 13.93
CA LEU A 373 -13.70 -13.38 13.51
C LEU A 373 -15.08 -13.22 12.86
N ILE A 374 -15.49 -14.12 11.97
CA ILE A 374 -16.79 -14.10 11.31
C ILE A 374 -17.92 -14.28 12.35
N LYS A 375 -17.73 -15.21 13.30
CA LYS A 375 -18.73 -15.44 14.37
C LYS A 375 -18.92 -14.22 15.25
N SER A 376 -17.83 -13.51 15.56
CA SER A 376 -17.86 -12.33 16.44
C SER A 376 -18.26 -11.05 15.70
N ASN A 377 -17.99 -10.97 14.39
CA ASN A 377 -18.17 -9.78 13.56
C ASN A 377 -18.83 -10.12 12.22
N PRO A 378 -20.05 -10.69 12.21
CA PRO A 378 -20.70 -11.17 10.97
C PRO A 378 -20.98 -10.07 9.96
N ALA A 379 -21.07 -8.82 10.39
CA ALA A 379 -21.30 -7.67 9.52
C ALA A 379 -20.06 -7.24 8.71
N ILE A 380 -18.88 -7.79 8.97
CA ILE A 380 -17.65 -7.44 8.25
C ILE A 380 -17.50 -8.29 6.99
N LEU A 381 -18.00 -7.78 5.87
CA LEU A 381 -18.03 -8.49 4.58
C LEU A 381 -16.63 -8.92 4.09
N GLN A 382 -15.60 -8.15 4.40
CA GLN A 382 -14.22 -8.45 4.00
C GLN A 382 -13.72 -9.81 4.52
N LEU A 383 -14.23 -10.28 5.65
CA LEU A 383 -13.86 -11.60 6.19
C LEU A 383 -14.32 -12.73 5.26
N TYR A 384 -15.53 -12.61 4.72
CA TYR A 384 -16.07 -13.60 3.78
C TYR A 384 -15.36 -13.55 2.43
N ILE A 385 -15.00 -12.36 1.96
CA ILE A 385 -14.21 -12.16 0.73
C ILE A 385 -12.85 -12.86 0.89
N ASN A 386 -12.12 -12.58 1.97
CA ASN A 386 -10.79 -13.13 2.18
C ASN A 386 -10.77 -14.67 2.20
N VAL A 387 -11.72 -15.29 2.91
CA VAL A 387 -11.82 -16.75 2.98
C VAL A 387 -12.31 -17.34 1.65
N GLY A 388 -13.29 -16.68 1.03
CA GLY A 388 -13.79 -17.06 -0.30
C GLY A 388 -12.69 -17.05 -1.35
N ASP A 389 -11.85 -15.98 -1.37
CA ASP A 389 -10.71 -15.87 -2.28
C ASP A 389 -9.65 -16.94 -2.03
N TYR A 390 -9.37 -17.25 -0.76
CA TYR A 390 -8.49 -18.37 -0.43
C TYR A 390 -9.00 -19.68 -1.06
N TYR A 391 -10.27 -20.04 -0.84
CA TYR A 391 -10.84 -21.27 -1.40
C TYR A 391 -10.99 -21.24 -2.93
N LYS A 392 -11.21 -20.06 -3.53
CA LYS A 392 -11.19 -19.87 -4.99
C LYS A 392 -9.81 -20.22 -5.56
N ASN A 393 -8.75 -19.70 -4.93
CA ASN A 393 -7.36 -19.96 -5.34
C ASN A 393 -6.95 -21.44 -5.12
N ASP A 394 -7.48 -22.07 -4.06
CA ASP A 394 -7.31 -23.51 -3.79
C ASP A 394 -8.22 -24.40 -4.66
N LYS A 395 -8.96 -23.80 -5.62
CA LYS A 395 -9.90 -24.47 -6.53
C LYS A 395 -11.05 -25.23 -5.82
N LYS A 396 -11.32 -24.92 -4.57
CA LYS A 396 -12.48 -25.43 -3.80
C LYS A 396 -13.70 -24.55 -4.05
N PHE A 397 -14.17 -24.54 -5.30
CA PHE A 397 -15.15 -23.58 -5.80
C PHE A 397 -16.48 -23.57 -5.03
N ASN A 398 -17.02 -24.73 -4.68
CA ASN A 398 -18.28 -24.79 -3.91
C ASN A 398 -18.14 -24.15 -2.52
N THR A 399 -17.00 -24.35 -1.86
CA THR A 399 -16.72 -23.73 -0.55
C THR A 399 -16.60 -22.22 -0.69
N ALA A 400 -15.90 -21.74 -1.72
CA ALA A 400 -15.78 -20.31 -1.99
C ALA A 400 -17.14 -19.65 -2.26
N ILE A 401 -18.00 -20.28 -3.10
CA ILE A 401 -19.38 -19.82 -3.36
C ILE A 401 -20.17 -19.70 -2.04
N ASN A 402 -20.01 -20.68 -1.14
CA ASN A 402 -20.72 -20.66 0.15
C ASN A 402 -20.29 -19.46 1.01
N TYR A 403 -18.98 -19.15 1.10
CA TYR A 403 -18.52 -17.98 1.85
C TYR A 403 -19.00 -16.66 1.23
N TYR A 404 -18.90 -16.49 -0.09
CA TYR A 404 -19.42 -15.28 -0.74
C TYR A 404 -20.94 -15.15 -0.54
N THR A 405 -21.68 -16.25 -0.62
CA THR A 405 -23.13 -16.26 -0.37
C THR A 405 -23.46 -15.85 1.06
N LYS A 406 -22.76 -16.40 2.06
CA LYS A 406 -22.92 -15.98 3.45
C LYS A 406 -22.66 -14.49 3.66
N GLY A 407 -21.63 -13.92 2.98
CA GLY A 407 -21.36 -12.49 3.02
C GLY A 407 -22.51 -11.68 2.42
N ILE A 408 -23.06 -12.08 1.28
CA ILE A 408 -24.20 -11.42 0.62
C ILE A 408 -25.45 -11.46 1.52
N GLU A 409 -25.69 -12.57 2.22
CA GLU A 409 -26.84 -12.78 3.12
C GLU A 409 -26.78 -11.92 4.39
N GLN A 410 -25.65 -11.25 4.69
CA GLN A 410 -25.58 -10.31 5.82
C GLN A 410 -26.38 -9.02 5.59
N GLU A 411 -26.79 -8.73 4.36
CA GLU A 411 -27.59 -7.54 3.97
C GLU A 411 -27.01 -6.20 4.47
N ILE A 412 -25.68 -6.12 4.58
CA ILE A 412 -25.00 -4.91 5.04
C ILE A 412 -25.06 -3.84 3.95
N ASN A 413 -25.37 -2.60 4.33
CA ASN A 413 -25.42 -1.47 3.42
C ASN A 413 -24.02 -0.96 3.05
N ASN A 414 -23.26 -1.78 2.34
CA ASN A 414 -21.97 -1.44 1.75
C ASN A 414 -21.92 -1.87 0.29
N ASN A 415 -22.35 -0.96 -0.59
CA ASN A 415 -22.47 -1.25 -2.01
C ASN A 415 -21.16 -1.72 -2.63
N THR A 416 -20.02 -1.18 -2.22
CA THR A 416 -18.70 -1.55 -2.78
C THR A 416 -18.33 -2.99 -2.45
N LEU A 417 -18.40 -3.40 -1.18
CA LEU A 417 -18.07 -4.77 -0.77
C LEU A 417 -19.12 -5.78 -1.23
N ASN A 418 -20.40 -5.41 -1.24
CA ASN A 418 -21.44 -6.25 -1.83
C ASN A 418 -21.21 -6.48 -3.33
N ALA A 419 -20.85 -5.44 -4.08
CA ALA A 419 -20.51 -5.56 -5.50
C ALA A 419 -19.32 -6.51 -5.71
N GLU A 420 -18.32 -6.46 -4.83
CA GLU A 420 -17.15 -7.34 -4.87
C GLU A 420 -17.52 -8.80 -4.59
N LEU A 421 -18.38 -9.07 -3.59
CA LEU A 421 -18.88 -10.42 -3.30
C LEU A 421 -19.62 -11.03 -4.49
N TYR A 422 -20.53 -10.27 -5.13
CA TYR A 422 -21.21 -10.72 -6.34
C TYR A 422 -20.23 -10.98 -7.47
N PHE A 423 -19.28 -10.06 -7.70
CA PHE A 423 -18.28 -10.24 -8.76
C PHE A 423 -17.39 -11.46 -8.53
N ALA A 424 -16.89 -11.66 -7.31
CA ALA A 424 -16.06 -12.82 -6.97
C ALA A 424 -16.80 -14.14 -7.16
N ARG A 425 -18.10 -14.18 -6.80
CA ARG A 425 -18.94 -15.36 -7.00
C ARG A 425 -19.25 -15.59 -8.48
N ALA A 426 -19.50 -14.53 -9.25
CA ALA A 426 -19.69 -14.60 -10.70
C ALA A 426 -18.49 -15.21 -11.42
N GLN A 427 -17.28 -14.84 -11.03
CA GLN A 427 -16.05 -15.42 -11.60
C GLN A 427 -16.00 -16.95 -11.40
N ILE A 428 -16.47 -17.45 -10.26
CA ILE A 428 -16.50 -18.90 -10.04
C ILE A 428 -17.61 -19.56 -10.88
N TYR A 429 -18.78 -18.95 -10.97
CA TYR A 429 -19.85 -19.47 -11.83
C TYR A 429 -19.41 -19.53 -13.30
N ASP A 430 -18.63 -18.55 -13.77
CA ASP A 430 -18.05 -18.57 -15.12
C ASP A 430 -17.05 -19.72 -15.31
N ILE A 431 -16.17 -19.95 -14.33
CA ILE A 431 -15.26 -21.12 -14.35
C ILE A 431 -16.06 -22.43 -14.40
N LEU A 432 -17.16 -22.51 -13.67
CA LEU A 432 -18.06 -23.68 -13.65
C LEU A 432 -19.03 -23.74 -14.86
N LYS A 433 -18.92 -22.80 -15.80
CA LYS A 433 -19.75 -22.69 -17.02
C LYS A 433 -21.25 -22.48 -16.74
N ASN A 434 -21.60 -21.96 -15.58
CA ASN A 434 -22.97 -21.57 -15.23
C ASN A 434 -23.26 -20.15 -15.70
N LYS A 435 -23.59 -20.00 -16.98
CA LYS A 435 -23.78 -18.68 -17.62
C LYS A 435 -24.88 -17.84 -16.97
N GLU A 436 -25.98 -18.48 -16.57
CA GLU A 436 -27.13 -17.80 -15.96
C GLU A 436 -26.76 -17.13 -14.63
N MET A 437 -26.11 -17.88 -13.75
CA MET A 437 -25.68 -17.35 -12.45
C MET A 437 -24.55 -16.34 -12.59
N THR A 438 -23.66 -16.53 -13.57
CA THR A 438 -22.59 -15.57 -13.90
C THR A 438 -23.19 -14.22 -14.27
N GLU A 439 -24.12 -14.20 -15.24
CA GLU A 439 -24.75 -12.97 -15.71
C GLU A 439 -25.52 -12.28 -14.60
N LYS A 440 -26.34 -13.03 -13.85
CA LYS A 440 -27.11 -12.52 -12.73
C LYS A 440 -26.24 -11.82 -11.67
N ASP A 441 -25.12 -12.42 -11.29
CA ASP A 441 -24.23 -11.85 -10.29
C ASP A 441 -23.44 -10.66 -10.84
N LEU A 442 -23.01 -10.68 -12.12
CA LEU A 442 -22.38 -9.53 -12.76
C LEU A 442 -23.33 -8.32 -12.84
N GLU A 443 -24.60 -8.53 -13.19
CA GLU A 443 -25.62 -7.48 -13.18
C GLU A 443 -25.80 -6.88 -11.79
N LYS A 444 -25.90 -7.72 -10.76
CA LYS A 444 -25.99 -7.24 -9.36
C LYS A 444 -24.76 -6.43 -8.96
N SER A 445 -23.57 -6.89 -9.32
CA SER A 445 -22.33 -6.17 -9.04
C SER A 445 -22.32 -4.77 -9.68
N ILE A 446 -22.73 -4.65 -10.95
CA ILE A 446 -22.79 -3.35 -11.65
C ILE A 446 -23.87 -2.44 -11.08
N VAL A 447 -25.04 -2.97 -10.69
CA VAL A 447 -26.09 -2.17 -10.04
C VAL A 447 -25.57 -1.53 -8.75
N LEU A 448 -24.78 -2.25 -7.97
CA LEU A 448 -24.21 -1.78 -6.71
C LEU A 448 -23.01 -0.85 -6.90
N ASN A 449 -22.18 -1.09 -7.92
CA ASN A 449 -21.00 -0.28 -8.24
C ASN A 449 -20.84 -0.13 -9.75
N SER A 450 -21.60 0.78 -10.33
CA SER A 450 -21.68 1.02 -11.78
C SER A 450 -20.42 1.61 -12.42
N LYS A 451 -19.43 2.02 -11.59
CA LYS A 451 -18.22 2.69 -12.07
C LYS A 451 -16.95 1.81 -11.96
N ASN A 452 -17.07 0.54 -11.58
CA ASN A 452 -15.92 -0.33 -11.48
C ASN A 452 -15.50 -0.84 -12.88
N PRO A 453 -14.40 -0.32 -13.46
CA PRO A 453 -14.02 -0.64 -14.84
C PRO A 453 -13.62 -2.13 -14.99
N VAL A 454 -13.14 -2.77 -13.93
CA VAL A 454 -12.76 -4.19 -13.97
C VAL A 454 -14.00 -5.06 -14.15
N VAL A 455 -15.07 -4.79 -13.40
CA VAL A 455 -16.33 -5.54 -13.49
C VAL A 455 -17.00 -5.29 -14.84
N LEU A 456 -17.05 -4.02 -15.28
CA LEU A 456 -17.61 -3.65 -16.58
C LEU A 456 -16.90 -4.36 -17.73
N ASN A 457 -15.55 -4.37 -17.72
CA ASN A 457 -14.76 -5.05 -18.74
C ASN A 457 -14.97 -6.57 -18.71
N TYR A 458 -14.96 -7.16 -17.51
CA TYR A 458 -15.21 -8.60 -17.36
C TYR A 458 -16.58 -9.00 -17.92
N TYR A 459 -17.62 -8.21 -17.62
CA TYR A 459 -18.95 -8.49 -18.12
C TYR A 459 -19.06 -8.31 -19.64
N ALA A 460 -18.48 -7.24 -20.19
CA ALA A 460 -18.43 -7.05 -21.64
C ALA A 460 -17.77 -8.25 -22.32
N TYR A 461 -16.62 -8.68 -21.80
CA TYR A 461 -15.87 -9.81 -22.34
C TYR A 461 -16.64 -11.14 -22.21
N PHE A 462 -17.29 -11.40 -21.07
CA PHE A 462 -18.17 -12.55 -20.86
C PHE A 462 -19.31 -12.61 -21.88
N LEU A 463 -19.97 -11.49 -22.16
CA LEU A 463 -21.03 -11.41 -23.17
C LEU A 463 -20.53 -11.74 -24.59
N LEU A 464 -19.34 -11.21 -24.94
CA LEU A 464 -18.70 -11.45 -26.24
C LEU A 464 -18.29 -12.92 -26.43
N LEU A 465 -17.63 -13.50 -25.44
CA LEU A 465 -17.19 -14.90 -25.50
C LEU A 465 -18.34 -15.89 -25.60
N ASN A 466 -19.44 -15.58 -24.92
CA ASN A 466 -20.60 -16.45 -24.88
C ASN A 466 -21.63 -16.17 -25.99
N ASN A 467 -21.38 -15.16 -26.86
CA ASN A 467 -22.25 -14.70 -27.94
C ASN A 467 -23.68 -14.37 -27.44
N ILE A 468 -23.77 -13.64 -26.32
CA ILE A 468 -25.06 -13.34 -25.67
C ILE A 468 -25.64 -12.02 -26.21
N ASP A 469 -24.99 -10.88 -25.95
CA ASP A 469 -25.48 -9.54 -26.31
C ASP A 469 -24.30 -8.63 -26.69
N TYR A 470 -24.05 -8.50 -28.00
CA TYR A 470 -22.93 -7.71 -28.52
C TYR A 470 -23.13 -6.20 -28.34
N GLU A 471 -24.36 -5.71 -28.40
CA GLU A 471 -24.67 -4.31 -28.19
C GLU A 471 -24.45 -3.89 -26.73
N LYS A 472 -24.89 -4.72 -25.77
CA LYS A 472 -24.63 -4.50 -24.34
C LYS A 472 -23.13 -4.56 -24.07
N ALA A 473 -22.43 -5.54 -24.62
CA ALA A 473 -20.97 -5.67 -24.47
C ALA A 473 -20.23 -4.44 -25.02
N PHE A 474 -20.67 -3.92 -26.19
CA PHE A 474 -20.09 -2.71 -26.77
C PHE A 474 -20.29 -1.51 -25.85
N LYS A 475 -21.53 -1.26 -25.35
CA LYS A 475 -21.81 -0.16 -24.44
C LYS A 475 -21.01 -0.23 -23.13
N LEU A 476 -20.82 -1.42 -22.59
CA LEU A 476 -20.00 -1.63 -21.39
C LEU A 476 -18.53 -1.33 -21.68
N SER A 477 -17.98 -1.84 -22.78
CA SER A 477 -16.58 -1.63 -23.15
C SER A 477 -16.29 -0.17 -23.54
N GLU A 478 -17.27 0.55 -24.15
CA GLU A 478 -17.18 1.99 -24.40
C GLU A 478 -17.06 2.81 -23.11
N GLN A 479 -17.80 2.45 -22.06
CA GLN A 479 -17.65 3.07 -20.75
C GLN A 479 -16.28 2.81 -20.16
N VAL A 480 -15.77 1.58 -20.28
CA VAL A 480 -14.48 1.16 -19.72
C VAL A 480 -13.31 1.88 -20.37
N ILE A 481 -13.31 2.01 -21.71
CA ILE A 481 -12.22 2.68 -22.42
C ILE A 481 -12.11 4.18 -22.07
N ALA A 482 -13.21 4.79 -21.60
CA ALA A 482 -13.20 6.18 -21.14
C ALA A 482 -12.43 6.37 -19.81
N TYR A 483 -12.29 5.34 -18.99
CA TYR A 483 -11.50 5.40 -17.74
C TYR A 483 -10.00 5.31 -17.99
N ASP A 484 -9.58 4.41 -18.89
CA ASP A 484 -8.18 4.22 -19.23
C ASP A 484 -8.04 3.85 -20.72
N PRO A 485 -7.91 4.86 -21.59
CA PRO A 485 -7.83 4.67 -23.04
C PRO A 485 -6.57 3.92 -23.52
N LEU A 486 -5.59 3.76 -22.64
CA LEU A 486 -4.33 3.08 -22.96
C LEU A 486 -4.24 1.67 -22.36
N ASN A 487 -5.25 1.21 -21.65
CA ASN A 487 -5.26 -0.13 -21.08
C ASN A 487 -5.44 -1.18 -22.20
N PRO A 488 -4.46 -2.05 -22.44
CA PRO A 488 -4.51 -2.99 -23.56
C PRO A 488 -5.63 -4.02 -23.46
N TYR A 489 -6.07 -4.37 -22.26
CA TYR A 489 -7.20 -5.29 -22.03
C TYR A 489 -8.54 -4.62 -22.36
N TYR A 490 -8.67 -3.32 -22.05
CA TYR A 490 -9.88 -2.57 -22.38
C TYR A 490 -9.96 -2.31 -23.89
N LEU A 491 -8.83 -2.00 -24.53
CA LEU A 491 -8.72 -1.86 -25.98
C LEU A 491 -9.06 -3.17 -26.70
N ASP A 492 -8.60 -4.30 -26.18
CA ASP A 492 -8.91 -5.63 -26.74
C ASP A 492 -10.41 -5.93 -26.67
N THR A 493 -11.02 -5.79 -25.49
CA THR A 493 -12.46 -6.04 -25.31
C THR A 493 -13.30 -5.11 -26.20
N TYR A 494 -12.95 -3.83 -26.28
CA TYR A 494 -13.65 -2.85 -27.12
C TYR A 494 -13.47 -3.14 -28.62
N GLY A 495 -12.27 -3.48 -29.04
CA GLY A 495 -11.99 -3.91 -30.40
C GLY A 495 -12.72 -5.20 -30.78
N TRP A 496 -12.78 -6.16 -29.85
CA TRP A 496 -13.51 -7.41 -30.05
C TRP A 496 -15.03 -7.17 -30.16
N ALA A 497 -15.57 -6.21 -29.38
CA ALA A 497 -16.97 -5.78 -29.50
C ALA A 497 -17.26 -5.15 -30.87
N PHE A 498 -16.38 -4.28 -31.37
CA PHE A 498 -16.49 -3.77 -32.75
C PHE A 498 -16.50 -4.89 -33.80
N PHE A 499 -15.62 -5.87 -33.65
CA PHE A 499 -15.54 -7.01 -34.56
C PHE A 499 -16.84 -7.82 -34.59
N LYS A 500 -17.39 -8.13 -33.41
CA LYS A 500 -18.67 -8.88 -33.30
C LYS A 500 -19.86 -8.11 -33.87
N LEU A 501 -19.81 -6.79 -33.91
CA LEU A 501 -20.80 -5.91 -34.54
C LEU A 501 -20.55 -5.67 -36.04
N GLY A 502 -19.55 -6.33 -36.65
CA GLY A 502 -19.21 -6.18 -38.05
C GLY A 502 -18.42 -4.92 -38.41
N LYS A 503 -17.99 -4.12 -37.44
CA LYS A 503 -17.20 -2.89 -37.61
C LYS A 503 -15.69 -3.23 -37.64
N THR A 504 -15.29 -3.99 -38.65
CA THR A 504 -13.96 -4.66 -38.68
C THR A 504 -12.78 -3.69 -38.76
N ASP A 505 -12.93 -2.54 -39.46
CA ASP A 505 -11.87 -1.53 -39.56
C ASP A 505 -11.60 -0.81 -38.21
N ASP A 506 -12.64 -0.55 -37.43
CA ASP A 506 -12.47 0.03 -36.10
C ASP A 506 -11.91 -1.00 -35.12
N ALA A 507 -12.34 -2.25 -35.23
CA ALA A 507 -11.77 -3.37 -34.49
C ALA A 507 -10.25 -3.49 -34.73
N LEU A 508 -9.84 -3.43 -35.99
CA LEU A 508 -8.43 -3.53 -36.38
C LEU A 508 -7.58 -2.45 -35.69
N LYS A 509 -8.01 -1.20 -35.72
CA LYS A 509 -7.29 -0.09 -35.07
C LYS A 509 -7.10 -0.33 -33.57
N MET A 510 -8.17 -0.75 -32.87
CA MET A 510 -8.12 -1.00 -31.43
C MET A 510 -7.17 -2.15 -31.09
N LEU A 511 -7.23 -3.26 -31.83
CA LEU A 511 -6.40 -4.44 -31.58
C LEU A 511 -4.93 -4.23 -31.94
N GLU A 512 -4.63 -3.51 -33.04
CA GLU A 512 -3.26 -3.11 -33.37
C GLU A 512 -2.66 -2.24 -32.26
N TYR A 513 -3.46 -1.33 -31.69
CA TYR A 513 -3.03 -0.47 -30.59
C TYR A 513 -2.82 -1.28 -29.30
N ALA A 514 -3.77 -2.15 -28.93
CA ALA A 514 -3.62 -3.06 -27.79
C ALA A 514 -2.33 -3.91 -27.89
N LYS A 515 -2.10 -4.48 -29.07
CA LYS A 515 -0.88 -5.28 -29.35
C LYS A 515 0.40 -4.44 -29.28
N ALA A 516 0.38 -3.18 -29.73
CA ALA A 516 1.55 -2.30 -29.63
C ALA A 516 1.95 -2.07 -28.16
N ILE A 517 0.99 -1.98 -27.26
CA ILE A 517 1.22 -1.83 -25.81
C ILE A 517 1.65 -3.16 -25.17
N GLN A 518 0.99 -4.28 -25.55
CA GLN A 518 1.31 -5.63 -25.04
C GLN A 518 1.65 -6.64 -26.17
N PRO A 519 2.84 -6.56 -26.74
CA PRO A 519 3.22 -7.33 -27.93
C PRO A 519 3.40 -8.84 -27.71
N LYS A 520 3.27 -9.32 -26.47
CA LYS A 520 3.39 -10.74 -26.09
C LYS A 520 2.09 -11.36 -25.55
N ASN A 521 1.00 -10.59 -25.45
CA ASN A 521 -0.27 -11.13 -24.97
C ASN A 521 -0.89 -12.02 -26.06
N SER A 522 -1.03 -13.32 -25.77
CA SER A 522 -1.50 -14.33 -26.73
C SER A 522 -2.95 -14.12 -27.16
N VAL A 523 -3.83 -13.64 -26.26
CA VAL A 523 -5.25 -13.41 -26.55
C VAL A 523 -5.41 -12.22 -27.50
N ILE A 524 -4.78 -11.09 -27.21
CA ILE A 524 -4.81 -9.91 -28.09
C ILE A 524 -4.27 -10.24 -29.48
N ILE A 525 -3.19 -11.03 -29.55
CA ILE A 525 -2.59 -11.45 -30.81
C ILE A 525 -3.51 -12.40 -31.58
N ASP A 526 -4.21 -13.30 -30.89
CA ASP A 526 -5.19 -14.21 -31.49
C ASP A 526 -6.37 -13.44 -32.07
N HIS A 527 -6.97 -12.54 -31.31
CA HIS A 527 -8.07 -11.68 -31.77
C HIS A 527 -7.67 -10.84 -32.99
N LEU A 528 -6.45 -10.28 -33.02
CA LEU A 528 -5.94 -9.56 -34.19
C LEU A 528 -5.80 -10.47 -35.41
N GLY A 529 -5.37 -11.72 -35.23
CA GLY A 529 -5.33 -12.72 -36.26
C GLY A 529 -6.71 -13.01 -36.87
N ASP A 530 -7.73 -13.12 -36.02
CA ASP A 530 -9.13 -13.33 -36.44
C ASP A 530 -9.64 -12.15 -37.28
N ILE A 531 -9.31 -10.92 -36.89
CA ILE A 531 -9.66 -9.71 -37.64
C ILE A 531 -8.94 -9.69 -39.02
N TYR A 532 -7.64 -9.97 -39.07
CA TYR A 532 -6.93 -10.05 -40.34
C TYR A 532 -7.52 -11.11 -41.27
N TRP A 533 -7.90 -12.26 -40.71
CA TRP A 533 -8.54 -13.30 -41.51
C TRP A 533 -9.86 -12.86 -42.12
N SER A 534 -10.71 -12.19 -41.34
CA SER A 534 -12.00 -11.66 -41.82
C SER A 534 -11.84 -10.59 -42.93
N LEU A 535 -10.74 -9.83 -42.89
CA LEU A 535 -10.36 -8.86 -43.92
C LEU A 535 -9.71 -9.51 -45.17
N GLY A 536 -9.60 -10.84 -45.22
CA GLY A 536 -8.92 -11.55 -46.32
C GLY A 536 -7.40 -11.51 -46.25
N ARG A 537 -6.80 -10.90 -45.21
CA ARG A 537 -5.34 -10.78 -44.97
C ARG A 537 -4.79 -12.08 -44.37
N LYS A 538 -4.98 -13.20 -45.07
CA LYS A 538 -4.75 -14.55 -44.55
C LYS A 538 -3.32 -14.84 -44.12
N GLN A 539 -2.32 -14.26 -44.77
CA GLN A 539 -0.92 -14.46 -44.39
C GLN A 539 -0.59 -13.76 -43.07
N GLU A 540 -1.11 -12.57 -42.87
CA GLU A 540 -0.94 -11.80 -41.62
C GLU A 540 -1.69 -12.48 -40.47
N ALA A 541 -2.89 -12.98 -40.72
CA ALA A 541 -3.63 -13.77 -39.75
C ALA A 541 -2.83 -14.98 -39.23
N LYS A 542 -2.30 -15.78 -40.18
CA LYS A 542 -1.47 -16.94 -39.83
C LYS A 542 -0.18 -16.58 -39.13
N TYR A 543 0.41 -15.43 -39.45
CA TYR A 543 1.58 -14.92 -38.74
C TYR A 543 1.24 -14.57 -37.27
N GLU A 544 0.12 -13.87 -37.04
CA GLU A 544 -0.31 -13.52 -35.70
C GLU A 544 -0.68 -14.77 -34.87
N TRP A 545 -1.42 -15.72 -35.42
CA TRP A 545 -1.75 -16.96 -34.71
C TRP A 545 -0.51 -17.79 -34.34
N LYS A 546 0.52 -17.83 -35.23
CA LYS A 546 1.81 -18.46 -34.89
C LYS A 546 2.51 -17.73 -33.75
N LYS A 547 2.43 -16.40 -33.73
CA LYS A 547 2.98 -15.56 -32.67
C LYS A 547 2.21 -15.76 -31.36
N ALA A 548 0.88 -15.84 -31.41
CA ALA A 548 0.03 -16.17 -30.26
C ALA A 548 0.42 -17.54 -29.67
N LEU A 549 0.58 -18.55 -30.52
CA LEU A 549 0.99 -19.90 -30.09
C LEU A 549 2.37 -19.90 -29.41
N LYS A 550 3.32 -19.12 -29.92
CA LYS A 550 4.67 -18.98 -29.33
C LYS A 550 4.63 -18.33 -27.95
N ASN A 551 3.70 -17.41 -27.74
CA ASN A 551 3.56 -16.65 -26.48
C ASN A 551 2.49 -17.25 -25.55
N LEU A 552 1.91 -18.41 -25.89
CA LEU A 552 0.84 -19.02 -25.12
C LEU A 552 1.33 -19.38 -23.71
N ASP A 553 0.69 -18.79 -22.72
CA ASP A 553 0.91 -19.13 -21.33
C ASP A 553 0.05 -20.34 -20.95
N THR A 554 0.71 -21.46 -20.67
CA THR A 554 0.04 -22.70 -20.31
C THR A 554 -0.62 -22.68 -18.92
N THR A 555 -0.40 -21.61 -18.13
CA THR A 555 -0.99 -21.42 -16.81
C THR A 555 -2.30 -20.64 -16.84
N GLN A 556 -2.60 -19.93 -17.94
CA GLN A 556 -3.82 -19.16 -18.15
C GLN A 556 -4.98 -20.03 -18.69
N ASN A 557 -6.17 -19.42 -18.77
CA ASN A 557 -7.42 -20.09 -19.16
C ASN A 557 -7.33 -20.85 -20.49
N GLN A 558 -7.00 -22.14 -20.43
CA GLN A 558 -6.83 -23.01 -21.61
C GLN A 558 -8.13 -23.26 -22.39
N ASP A 559 -9.28 -23.00 -21.77
CA ASP A 559 -10.59 -23.14 -22.42
C ASP A 559 -10.85 -22.05 -23.45
N GLU A 560 -10.35 -20.87 -23.22
CA GLU A 560 -10.49 -19.73 -24.13
C GLU A 560 -9.52 -19.85 -25.29
N LEU A 561 -8.23 -19.95 -25.01
CA LEU A 561 -7.16 -20.04 -25.99
C LEU A 561 -6.20 -21.17 -25.61
N ASN A 562 -6.01 -22.11 -26.51
CA ASN A 562 -5.07 -23.22 -26.34
C ASN A 562 -4.34 -23.55 -27.66
N ALA A 563 -3.30 -24.37 -27.54
CA ALA A 563 -2.49 -24.75 -28.68
C ALA A 563 -3.28 -25.48 -29.78
N ILE A 564 -4.30 -26.24 -29.43
CA ILE A 564 -5.13 -26.97 -30.41
C ILE A 564 -5.95 -25.98 -31.24
N LYS A 565 -6.64 -25.03 -30.58
CA LYS A 565 -7.42 -23.98 -31.27
C LYS A 565 -6.53 -23.15 -32.20
N LEU A 566 -5.37 -22.71 -31.73
CA LEU A 566 -4.44 -21.93 -32.53
C LEU A 566 -3.89 -22.72 -33.74
N ASN A 567 -3.50 -23.98 -33.56
CA ASN A 567 -3.06 -24.83 -34.64
C ASN A 567 -4.16 -25.06 -35.69
N ASN A 568 -5.41 -25.22 -35.26
CA ASN A 568 -6.54 -25.32 -36.18
C ASN A 568 -6.71 -24.03 -37.00
N LYS A 569 -6.68 -22.86 -36.37
CA LYS A 569 -6.73 -21.58 -37.07
C LYS A 569 -5.57 -21.40 -38.07
N ILE A 570 -4.35 -21.77 -37.70
CA ILE A 570 -3.17 -21.70 -38.57
C ILE A 570 -3.33 -22.59 -39.80
N ASN A 571 -3.86 -23.80 -39.65
CA ASN A 571 -3.98 -24.77 -40.72
C ASN A 571 -5.19 -24.52 -41.63
N TYR A 572 -6.35 -24.26 -41.00
CA TYR A 572 -7.65 -24.26 -41.71
C TYR A 572 -8.32 -22.88 -41.74
N GLY A 573 -7.92 -21.94 -40.90
CA GLY A 573 -8.59 -20.65 -40.72
C GLY A 573 -9.69 -20.71 -39.66
N ILE A 574 -10.55 -19.67 -39.63
CA ILE A 574 -11.74 -19.57 -38.79
C ILE A 574 -13.00 -19.65 -39.60
#